data_f74f2b404ba374b031536f490e29e589
#
_entry.id   f74f2b404ba374b031536f490e29e589
#
_cell.length_a   1.000
_cell.length_b   1.000
_cell.length_c   1.000
_cell.angle_alpha   90.00
_cell.angle_beta   90.00
_cell.angle_gamma   90.00
#
_symmetry.space_group_name_H-M   'P 1'
#
loop_
_entity.id
_entity.type
_entity.pdbx_description
1 polymer ?
#
loop_
_entity_poly.entity_id
_entity_poly.type
_entity_poly.pdbx_seq_one_letter_code
_entity_poly.pdbx_strand_id
1 'polypeptide(L)'
;MGERSETHHGHRAITMGFPRIRCGVNPSDGRTNTNMDRRQSNPVFNDRKLKLGTFQTNLDSGCVMSDLDGRLEISWPNTVALAQLADEMEFEALVPVARWAGFGGATNPQGPGFEAYTWAAGISGATRKTGVVSTSHVSLNHPIISAKQCAAIDHISNGRFTLNIVCGWNGPEMDMFNIPLQGHEERYECAEEWLSIVKRLWTQDETFDHSGKFYTIRKGYLAPKPLQQPYPAIMNAGGSERGRKFACQHADMVYTVIRNTDPELNRAHVQAYHALAKEYGRKIQVWSLANIVQGETEKEAREFYEYYVHQKGDFAAAGNVVNAMAAEINARTYTPAQIKSMAEVFVAAWGGNTLIGTKEQIVDGLARFASWGLDGLLLAFPRYESGMREFRDVTYPLVKQAGLRDAK
;
A
#
# COMPACT_ATOMS: atom_id res chain seq x y z
N MET A 1 -31.64 -9.34 68.54
CA MET A 1 -31.36 -10.67 68.01
C MET A 1 -31.93 -10.71 66.61
N GLY A 2 -31.11 -10.68 65.60
CA GLY A 2 -31.52 -10.72 64.19
C GLY A 2 -30.27 -10.88 63.36
N GLU A 3 -30.00 -12.10 62.93
CA GLU A 3 -28.87 -12.50 62.13
C GLU A 3 -28.97 -11.88 60.72
N ARG A 4 -27.84 -11.33 60.26
CA ARG A 4 -27.66 -10.93 58.84
C ARG A 4 -26.97 -12.09 58.12
N SER A 5 -27.66 -12.65 57.12
CA SER A 5 -27.07 -13.62 56.20
C SER A 5 -26.29 -12.85 55.10
N GLU A 6 -24.98 -13.04 55.02
CA GLU A 6 -24.13 -12.63 53.90
C GLU A 6 -24.25 -13.65 52.76
N THR A 7 -24.76 -13.18 51.60
CA THR A 7 -24.73 -13.96 50.38
C THR A 7 -23.46 -13.60 49.62
N HIS A 8 -22.46 -14.52 49.58
CA HIS A 8 -21.32 -14.45 48.71
C HIS A 8 -21.72 -14.66 47.25
N HIS A 9 -21.62 -13.65 46.43
CA HIS A 9 -21.64 -13.78 44.98
C HIS A 9 -20.20 -14.09 44.50
N GLY A 10 -19.99 -15.35 44.12
CA GLY A 10 -18.75 -15.80 43.50
C GLY A 10 -18.62 -15.23 42.08
N HIS A 11 -17.70 -14.32 41.86
CA HIS A 11 -17.25 -13.92 40.53
C HIS A 11 -16.43 -15.07 39.91
N ARG A 12 -17.02 -15.81 38.95
CA ARG A 12 -16.25 -16.66 38.04
C ARG A 12 -15.48 -15.77 37.05
N ALA A 13 -14.18 -15.70 37.23
CA ALA A 13 -13.28 -15.14 36.23
C ALA A 13 -13.29 -16.06 35.00
N ILE A 14 -13.81 -15.53 33.89
CA ILE A 14 -13.68 -16.15 32.57
C ILE A 14 -12.26 -15.88 32.11
N THR A 15 -11.38 -16.87 32.23
CA THR A 15 -10.05 -16.83 31.67
C THR A 15 -10.19 -17.06 30.14
N MET A 16 -10.26 -15.99 29.36
CA MET A 16 -10.07 -16.09 27.91
C MET A 16 -8.61 -16.46 27.67
N GLY A 17 -8.40 -17.71 27.27
CA GLY A 17 -7.10 -18.19 26.83
C GLY A 17 -6.73 -17.54 25.50
N PHE A 18 -5.90 -16.51 25.54
CA PHE A 18 -5.25 -16.00 24.33
C PHE A 18 -4.31 -17.09 23.79
N PRO A 19 -4.37 -17.42 22.48
CA PRO A 19 -3.39 -18.32 21.90
C PRO A 19 -2.00 -17.71 22.11
N ARG A 20 -1.10 -18.45 22.75
CA ARG A 20 0.30 -18.03 22.90
C ARG A 20 0.91 -17.94 21.51
N ILE A 21 1.09 -16.72 21.01
CA ILE A 21 1.94 -16.44 19.85
C ILE A 21 3.35 -16.86 20.28
N ARG A 22 3.78 -18.03 19.83
CA ARG A 22 5.19 -18.41 19.93
C ARG A 22 5.94 -17.54 18.93
N CYS A 23 6.55 -16.45 19.42
CA CYS A 23 7.65 -15.81 18.72
C CYS A 23 8.76 -16.86 18.61
N GLY A 24 8.84 -17.51 17.45
CA GLY A 24 9.90 -18.46 17.14
C GLY A 24 11.21 -17.73 16.82
N VAL A 25 11.75 -17.01 17.80
CA VAL A 25 13.14 -16.60 17.79
C VAL A 25 13.90 -17.76 18.43
N ASN A 26 14.67 -18.48 17.64
CA ASN A 26 15.54 -19.53 18.14
C ASN A 26 16.70 -18.86 18.90
N PRO A 27 16.87 -19.05 20.23
CA PRO A 27 17.88 -18.33 21.00
C PRO A 27 19.32 -18.78 20.76
N SER A 28 19.54 -19.73 19.85
CA SER A 28 20.84 -20.39 19.70
C SER A 28 21.81 -19.76 18.71
N ASP A 29 21.39 -18.76 17.92
CA ASP A 29 22.33 -18.01 17.07
C ASP A 29 22.59 -16.62 17.65
N GLY A 30 23.56 -16.53 18.54
CA GLY A 30 24.05 -15.31 19.15
C GLY A 30 24.79 -14.36 18.17
N ARG A 31 24.47 -14.39 16.89
CA ARG A 31 24.82 -13.36 15.92
C ARG A 31 23.58 -12.53 15.64
N THR A 32 23.44 -11.41 16.34
CA THR A 32 22.61 -10.31 15.85
C THR A 32 23.20 -9.88 14.51
N ASN A 33 22.60 -10.36 13.42
CA ASN A 33 22.93 -9.92 12.08
C ASN A 33 22.47 -8.45 12.00
N THR A 34 23.38 -7.54 12.32
CA THR A 34 23.06 -6.11 12.47
C THR A 34 22.96 -5.38 11.13
N ASN A 35 23.38 -6.03 10.02
CA ASN A 35 23.36 -5.43 8.69
C ASN A 35 22.96 -6.48 7.65
N MET A 36 21.86 -6.26 6.96
CA MET A 36 21.34 -7.15 5.89
C MET A 36 21.36 -6.40 4.56
N ASP A 37 21.91 -7.01 3.53
CA ASP A 37 21.72 -6.47 2.17
C ASP A 37 20.21 -6.50 1.85
N ARG A 38 19.63 -5.32 1.62
CA ARG A 38 18.19 -5.17 1.33
C ARG A 38 17.75 -5.95 0.10
N ARG A 39 18.68 -6.22 -0.85
CA ARG A 39 18.39 -7.02 -2.05
C ARG A 39 18.21 -8.50 -1.74
N GLN A 40 18.70 -8.96 -0.59
CA GLN A 40 18.56 -10.35 -0.14
C GLN A 40 17.41 -10.51 0.87
N SER A 41 17.17 -9.50 1.71
CA SER A 41 16.17 -9.58 2.77
C SER A 41 14.77 -9.14 2.34
N ASN A 42 14.67 -8.10 1.50
CA ASN A 42 13.38 -7.55 1.10
C ASN A 42 12.86 -8.22 -0.17
N PRO A 43 11.70 -8.89 -0.13
CA PRO A 43 11.17 -9.64 -1.26
C PRO A 43 10.86 -8.79 -2.51
N VAL A 44 10.72 -7.48 -2.39
CA VAL A 44 10.53 -6.61 -3.56
C VAL A 44 11.70 -6.68 -4.53
N PHE A 45 12.89 -7.12 -4.09
CA PHE A 45 14.07 -7.23 -4.95
C PHE A 45 14.31 -8.61 -5.57
N ASN A 46 13.39 -9.58 -5.37
CA ASN A 46 13.52 -10.89 -6.01
C ASN A 46 13.48 -10.80 -7.55
N ASP A 47 13.83 -11.89 -8.23
CA ASP A 47 13.94 -11.95 -9.70
C ASP A 47 12.66 -12.44 -10.39
N ARG A 48 11.53 -12.54 -9.69
CA ARG A 48 10.25 -12.94 -10.29
C ARG A 48 9.86 -12.00 -11.41
N LYS A 49 9.39 -12.58 -12.53
CA LYS A 49 9.03 -11.85 -13.73
C LYS A 49 7.91 -10.83 -13.49
N LEU A 50 6.90 -11.21 -12.72
CA LEU A 50 5.82 -10.34 -12.27
C LEU A 50 5.68 -10.48 -10.74
N LYS A 51 5.96 -9.42 -10.02
CA LYS A 51 5.75 -9.34 -8.59
C LYS A 51 4.29 -9.04 -8.29
N LEU A 52 3.79 -9.54 -7.17
CA LEU A 52 2.41 -9.32 -6.74
C LEU A 52 2.37 -8.71 -5.35
N GLY A 53 1.36 -7.91 -5.10
CA GLY A 53 1.10 -7.32 -3.80
C GLY A 53 -0.38 -7.10 -3.57
N THR A 54 -0.76 -6.56 -2.42
CA THR A 54 -2.11 -6.07 -2.14
C THR A 54 -2.11 -4.57 -1.92
N PHE A 55 -3.27 -3.93 -2.09
CA PHE A 55 -3.44 -2.50 -1.88
C PHE A 55 -4.64 -2.20 -0.98
N GLN A 56 -4.46 -1.27 -0.05
CA GLN A 56 -5.52 -0.72 0.83
C GLN A 56 -6.20 -1.74 1.76
N THR A 57 -5.52 -2.82 2.15
CA THR A 57 -6.08 -3.80 3.10
C THR A 57 -6.11 -3.31 4.55
N ASN A 58 -5.64 -2.09 4.80
CA ASN A 58 -5.72 -1.41 6.09
C ASN A 58 -6.94 -0.48 6.23
N LEU A 59 -7.77 -0.37 5.18
CA LEU A 59 -8.91 0.56 5.12
C LEU A 59 -10.20 -0.17 4.78
N ASP A 60 -11.32 0.36 5.28
CA ASP A 60 -12.66 -0.11 4.90
C ASP A 60 -12.91 0.02 3.40
N SER A 61 -13.65 -0.92 2.83
CA SER A 61 -13.98 -1.03 1.40
C SER A 61 -12.77 -1.33 0.49
N GLY A 62 -11.54 -1.25 0.98
CA GLY A 62 -10.34 -1.50 0.15
C GLY A 62 -10.30 -0.59 -1.08
N CYS A 63 -10.23 -1.20 -2.27
CA CYS A 63 -10.11 -0.48 -3.56
C CYS A 63 -11.43 -0.28 -4.31
N VAL A 64 -12.60 -0.56 -3.73
CA VAL A 64 -13.90 -0.35 -4.35
C VAL A 64 -14.75 0.61 -3.54
N MET A 65 -15.60 1.38 -4.23
CA MET A 65 -16.56 2.27 -3.58
C MET A 65 -17.97 1.78 -3.90
N SER A 66 -18.40 0.75 -3.17
CA SER A 66 -19.64 0.05 -3.48
C SER A 66 -20.29 -0.49 -2.22
N ASP A 67 -21.61 -0.40 -2.13
CA ASP A 67 -22.42 -1.04 -1.10
C ASP A 67 -22.66 -2.52 -1.45
N LEU A 68 -21.56 -3.22 -1.62
CA LEU A 68 -21.51 -4.62 -2.00
C LEU A 68 -21.48 -5.50 -0.76
N ASP A 69 -22.31 -6.55 -0.75
CA ASP A 69 -22.22 -7.61 0.26
C ASP A 69 -20.88 -8.33 0.19
N GLY A 70 -20.20 -8.45 1.34
CA GLY A 70 -18.86 -9.05 1.42
C GLY A 70 -17.73 -8.12 0.97
N ARG A 71 -17.98 -6.81 0.85
CA ARG A 71 -16.90 -5.82 0.77
C ARG A 71 -15.98 -5.92 1.99
N LEU A 72 -14.79 -5.39 1.89
CA LEU A 72 -13.87 -5.36 3.04
C LEU A 72 -14.44 -4.47 4.16
N GLU A 73 -14.87 -5.10 5.23
CA GLU A 73 -15.14 -4.44 6.50
C GLU A 73 -13.88 -4.51 7.36
N ILE A 74 -13.34 -3.34 7.67
CA ILE A 74 -12.06 -3.29 8.36
C ILE A 74 -12.18 -3.74 9.82
N SER A 75 -11.42 -4.75 10.17
CA SER A 75 -11.15 -5.18 11.54
C SER A 75 -9.73 -5.73 11.62
N TRP A 76 -9.15 -5.75 12.83
CA TRP A 76 -7.81 -6.29 12.97
C TRP A 76 -7.71 -7.77 12.53
N PRO A 77 -8.64 -8.67 12.91
CA PRO A 77 -8.63 -10.05 12.40
C PRO A 77 -8.70 -10.14 10.87
N ASN A 78 -9.56 -9.35 10.22
CA ASN A 78 -9.73 -9.40 8.77
C ASN A 78 -8.45 -8.97 8.04
N THR A 79 -7.85 -7.84 8.44
CA THR A 79 -6.62 -7.37 7.79
C THR A 79 -5.44 -8.33 8.00
N VAL A 80 -5.34 -8.97 9.17
CA VAL A 80 -4.34 -10.02 9.43
C VAL A 80 -4.59 -11.25 8.57
N ALA A 81 -5.84 -11.70 8.42
CA ALA A 81 -6.17 -12.84 7.57
C ALA A 81 -5.79 -12.59 6.10
N LEU A 82 -6.06 -11.39 5.57
CA LEU A 82 -5.65 -11.01 4.22
C LEU A 82 -4.12 -10.97 4.06
N ALA A 83 -3.42 -10.45 5.06
CA ALA A 83 -1.96 -10.43 5.04
C ALA A 83 -1.36 -11.85 5.09
N GLN A 84 -1.96 -12.76 5.84
CA GLN A 84 -1.54 -14.16 5.88
C GLN A 84 -1.81 -14.90 4.57
N LEU A 85 -2.93 -14.63 3.90
CA LEU A 85 -3.19 -15.14 2.56
C LEU A 85 -2.13 -14.65 1.55
N ALA A 86 -1.72 -13.39 1.63
CA ALA A 86 -0.64 -12.87 0.80
C ALA A 86 0.70 -13.52 1.14
N ASP A 87 0.96 -13.80 2.42
CA ASP A 87 2.17 -14.46 2.91
C ASP A 87 2.27 -15.93 2.40
N GLU A 88 1.13 -16.65 2.36
CA GLU A 88 1.05 -17.99 1.76
C GLU A 88 1.41 -17.98 0.27
N MET A 89 0.97 -16.95 -0.48
CA MET A 89 1.29 -16.76 -1.90
C MET A 89 2.66 -16.10 -2.12
N GLU A 90 3.37 -15.72 -1.05
CA GLU A 90 4.66 -15.04 -1.09
C GLU A 90 4.61 -13.75 -1.94
N PHE A 91 3.60 -12.92 -1.71
CA PHE A 91 3.51 -11.63 -2.36
C PHE A 91 4.65 -10.72 -1.92
N GLU A 92 5.12 -9.86 -2.82
CA GLU A 92 6.28 -9.01 -2.60
C GLU A 92 5.96 -7.71 -1.86
N ALA A 93 4.68 -7.27 -1.83
CA ALA A 93 4.32 -6.01 -1.18
C ALA A 93 2.89 -6.01 -0.64
N LEU A 94 2.72 -5.66 0.63
CA LEU A 94 1.44 -5.26 1.21
C LEU A 94 1.46 -3.75 1.41
N VAL A 95 0.69 -3.02 0.61
CA VAL A 95 0.74 -1.56 0.55
C VAL A 95 -0.48 -0.95 1.23
N PRO A 96 -0.34 -0.37 2.44
CA PRO A 96 -1.39 0.39 3.09
C PRO A 96 -1.48 1.80 2.51
N VAL A 97 -2.62 2.44 2.68
CA VAL A 97 -2.77 3.87 2.45
C VAL A 97 -2.82 4.60 3.78
N ALA A 98 -2.09 5.69 3.91
CA ALA A 98 -2.29 6.63 5.00
C ALA A 98 -3.56 7.44 4.69
N ARG A 99 -4.59 7.27 5.51
CA ARG A 99 -5.89 7.92 5.36
C ARG A 99 -6.39 8.33 6.72
N TRP A 100 -6.89 9.57 6.83
CA TRP A 100 -7.38 10.14 8.07
C TRP A 100 -8.88 10.43 8.03
N ALA A 101 -9.44 10.62 6.83
CA ALA A 101 -10.86 10.83 6.62
C ALA A 101 -11.33 10.07 5.38
N GLY A 102 -12.54 9.49 5.46
CA GLY A 102 -13.20 8.87 4.31
C GLY A 102 -13.72 9.91 3.33
N PHE A 103 -14.32 9.43 2.25
CA PHE A 103 -14.81 10.28 1.17
C PHE A 103 -16.32 10.54 1.24
N GLY A 104 -16.99 10.24 2.37
CA GLY A 104 -18.42 10.41 2.51
C GLY A 104 -19.21 9.48 1.58
N GLY A 105 -20.40 9.93 1.11
CA GLY A 105 -21.32 9.07 0.40
C GLY A 105 -22.01 8.05 1.31
N ALA A 106 -22.68 7.08 0.72
CA ALA A 106 -23.45 6.08 1.47
C ALA A 106 -22.55 5.07 2.21
N THR A 107 -21.40 4.74 1.63
CA THR A 107 -20.47 3.73 2.16
C THR A 107 -19.30 4.33 2.94
N ASN A 108 -19.07 5.63 2.83
CA ASN A 108 -17.92 6.34 3.40
C ASN A 108 -16.60 5.55 3.23
N PRO A 109 -16.23 5.17 1.98
CA PRO A 109 -15.08 4.31 1.75
C PRO A 109 -13.82 4.93 2.31
N GLN A 110 -12.93 4.09 2.86
CA GLN A 110 -11.69 4.47 3.53
C GLN A 110 -11.88 5.34 4.80
N GLY A 111 -13.11 5.51 5.31
CA GLY A 111 -13.36 6.22 6.56
C GLY A 111 -12.81 5.47 7.76
N PRO A 112 -13.28 4.28 8.07
CA PRO A 112 -12.63 3.41 9.04
C PRO A 112 -11.31 2.86 8.49
N GLY A 113 -10.24 2.93 9.29
CA GLY A 113 -8.94 2.42 8.87
C GLY A 113 -7.90 2.39 9.97
N PHE A 114 -6.86 1.61 9.79
CA PHE A 114 -5.70 1.56 10.67
C PHE A 114 -4.61 2.50 10.17
N GLU A 115 -3.98 3.22 11.10
CA GLU A 115 -2.83 4.07 10.82
C GLU A 115 -1.68 3.23 10.21
N ALA A 116 -1.05 3.75 9.17
CA ALA A 116 -0.19 2.98 8.28
C ALA A 116 1.08 2.41 8.94
N TYR A 117 1.73 3.14 9.84
CA TYR A 117 2.93 2.64 10.54
C TYR A 117 2.57 1.59 11.59
N THR A 118 1.53 1.85 12.38
CA THR A 118 1.05 0.91 13.40
C THR A 118 0.55 -0.38 12.75
N TRP A 119 -0.19 -0.25 11.64
CA TRP A 119 -0.63 -1.39 10.85
C TRP A 119 0.56 -2.20 10.33
N ALA A 120 1.55 -1.53 9.71
CA ALA A 120 2.74 -2.20 9.16
C ALA A 120 3.54 -2.94 10.24
N ALA A 121 3.67 -2.38 11.44
CA ALA A 121 4.31 -3.04 12.57
C ALA A 121 3.57 -4.33 12.96
N GLY A 122 2.24 -4.26 13.12
CA GLY A 122 1.40 -5.42 13.48
C GLY A 122 1.43 -6.51 12.41
N ILE A 123 1.28 -6.15 11.13
CA ILE A 123 1.33 -7.08 9.99
C ILE A 123 2.72 -7.71 9.84
N SER A 124 3.79 -6.95 10.08
CA SER A 124 5.16 -7.49 10.08
C SER A 124 5.34 -8.62 11.08
N GLY A 125 4.70 -8.54 12.25
CA GLY A 125 4.70 -9.59 13.26
C GLY A 125 3.81 -10.80 12.91
N ALA A 126 2.78 -10.59 12.09
CA ALA A 126 1.81 -11.62 11.69
C ALA A 126 2.20 -12.38 10.42
N THR A 127 3.23 -11.94 9.69
CA THR A 127 3.70 -12.51 8.41
C THR A 127 5.17 -12.89 8.47
N ARG A 128 5.65 -13.72 7.52
CA ARG A 128 7.03 -14.23 7.51
C ARG A 128 7.77 -13.97 6.20
N LYS A 129 7.08 -13.94 5.07
CA LYS A 129 7.68 -13.95 3.73
C LYS A 129 7.38 -12.68 2.95
N THR A 130 6.15 -12.16 3.08
CA THR A 130 5.70 -11.00 2.31
C THR A 130 6.39 -9.72 2.73
N GLY A 131 6.64 -8.84 1.75
CA GLY A 131 7.11 -7.49 2.02
C GLY A 131 6.00 -6.62 2.62
N VAL A 132 6.35 -5.83 3.63
CA VAL A 132 5.40 -4.94 4.30
C VAL A 132 5.77 -3.50 4.02
N VAL A 133 4.82 -2.72 3.55
CA VAL A 133 4.99 -1.30 3.26
C VAL A 133 4.32 -0.46 4.35
N SER A 134 4.87 0.70 4.67
CA SER A 134 4.13 1.76 5.36
C SER A 134 4.09 3.00 4.51
N THR A 135 2.97 3.72 4.53
CA THR A 135 2.81 4.98 3.80
C THR A 135 2.96 6.17 4.75
N SER A 136 3.87 7.08 4.42
CA SER A 136 4.11 8.33 5.16
C SER A 136 3.65 9.54 4.37
N HIS A 137 2.78 10.37 4.95
CA HIS A 137 2.57 11.74 4.49
C HIS A 137 3.68 12.63 5.06
N VAL A 138 4.52 13.17 4.18
CA VAL A 138 5.67 14.01 4.57
C VAL A 138 5.25 15.21 5.40
N SER A 139 4.16 15.88 5.01
CA SER A 139 3.64 17.07 5.68
C SER A 139 3.11 16.81 7.10
N LEU A 140 2.69 15.57 7.40
CA LEU A 140 2.12 15.20 8.69
C LEU A 140 3.12 14.55 9.62
N ASN A 141 4.18 13.96 9.09
CA ASN A 141 5.10 13.13 9.85
C ASN A 141 6.49 13.77 9.93
N HIS A 142 6.92 14.15 11.13
CA HIS A 142 8.28 14.66 11.32
C HIS A 142 9.34 13.61 10.96
N PRO A 143 10.42 13.95 10.21
CA PRO A 143 11.39 12.98 9.68
C PRO A 143 12.05 12.12 10.77
N ILE A 144 12.29 12.65 11.97
CA ILE A 144 12.86 11.89 13.10
C ILE A 144 11.89 10.79 13.56
N ILE A 145 10.59 11.11 13.67
CA ILE A 145 9.57 10.14 14.11
C ILE A 145 9.47 9.03 13.07
N SER A 146 9.31 9.41 11.80
CA SER A 146 9.20 8.43 10.71
C SER A 146 10.43 7.55 10.58
N ALA A 147 11.64 8.13 10.68
CA ALA A 147 12.87 7.35 10.63
C ALA A 147 12.94 6.30 11.76
N LYS A 148 12.46 6.66 12.96
CA LYS A 148 12.42 5.77 14.12
C LYS A 148 11.40 4.66 13.96
N GLN A 149 10.18 4.99 13.49
CA GLN A 149 9.12 4.01 13.20
C GLN A 149 9.56 3.03 12.12
N CYS A 150 10.13 3.52 11.01
CA CYS A 150 10.66 2.68 9.93
C CYS A 150 11.72 1.71 10.43
N ALA A 151 12.70 2.18 11.24
CA ALA A 151 13.71 1.30 11.78
C ALA A 151 13.10 0.22 12.68
N ALA A 152 12.12 0.56 13.53
CA ALA A 152 11.43 -0.41 14.38
C ALA A 152 10.69 -1.48 13.53
N ILE A 153 9.95 -1.05 12.50
CA ILE A 153 9.22 -1.96 11.61
C ILE A 153 10.20 -2.84 10.82
N ASP A 154 11.33 -2.29 10.40
CA ASP A 154 12.35 -3.05 9.68
C ASP A 154 12.93 -4.18 10.54
N HIS A 155 13.15 -3.93 11.83
CA HIS A 155 13.51 -4.98 12.79
C HIS A 155 12.39 -6.00 13.01
N ILE A 156 11.13 -5.57 13.21
CA ILE A 156 9.99 -6.47 13.41
C ILE A 156 9.78 -7.37 12.18
N SER A 157 9.93 -6.80 10.99
CA SER A 157 9.78 -7.52 9.73
C SER A 157 11.00 -8.36 9.35
N ASN A 158 12.12 -8.24 10.07
CA ASN A 158 13.40 -8.87 9.71
C ASN A 158 13.87 -8.48 8.31
N GLY A 159 13.91 -7.17 8.02
CA GLY A 159 14.41 -6.61 6.78
C GLY A 159 13.48 -6.69 5.58
N ARG A 160 12.16 -6.90 5.76
CA ARG A 160 11.15 -6.96 4.69
C ARG A 160 10.38 -5.63 4.51
N PHE A 161 10.78 -4.59 5.21
CA PHE A 161 10.08 -3.31 5.23
C PHE A 161 10.41 -2.44 4.01
N THR A 162 9.40 -1.70 3.51
CA THR A 162 9.54 -0.68 2.47
C THR A 162 8.79 0.58 2.90
N LEU A 163 9.40 1.75 2.72
CA LEU A 163 8.77 3.05 3.01
C LEU A 163 8.15 3.64 1.74
N ASN A 164 6.83 3.82 1.72
CA ASN A 164 6.14 4.60 0.69
C ASN A 164 6.04 6.07 1.14
N ILE A 165 6.58 6.98 0.33
CA ILE A 165 6.61 8.42 0.60
C ILE A 165 5.53 9.09 -0.23
N VAL A 166 4.63 9.85 0.43
CA VAL A 166 3.55 10.62 -0.22
C VAL A 166 3.69 12.09 0.18
N CYS A 167 3.73 12.97 -0.82
CA CYS A 167 3.89 14.41 -0.59
C CYS A 167 2.61 15.10 -0.11
N GLY A 168 1.46 14.40 -0.12
CA GLY A 168 0.14 14.94 0.23
C GLY A 168 -0.60 15.50 -0.99
N TRP A 169 -1.92 15.35 -1.00
CA TRP A 169 -2.80 15.86 -2.06
C TRP A 169 -4.22 16.16 -1.56
N ASN A 170 -4.63 15.59 -0.44
CA ASN A 170 -5.98 15.68 0.09
C ASN A 170 -6.09 16.87 1.05
N GLY A 171 -6.57 18.01 0.54
CA GLY A 171 -6.74 19.24 1.31
C GLY A 171 -7.57 19.03 2.59
N PRO A 172 -8.76 18.42 2.53
CA PRO A 172 -9.57 18.15 3.71
C PRO A 172 -8.86 17.37 4.83
N GLU A 173 -7.92 16.48 4.48
CA GLU A 173 -7.11 15.80 5.50
C GLU A 173 -6.07 16.74 6.12
N MET A 174 -5.47 17.62 5.33
CA MET A 174 -4.52 18.62 5.86
C MET A 174 -5.21 19.60 6.82
N ASP A 175 -6.45 19.98 6.51
CA ASP A 175 -7.26 20.86 7.35
C ASP A 175 -7.52 20.26 8.75
N MET A 176 -7.68 18.93 8.87
CA MET A 176 -7.81 18.26 10.17
C MET A 176 -6.61 18.49 11.10
N PHE A 177 -5.42 18.68 10.54
CA PHE A 177 -4.17 18.93 11.27
C PHE A 177 -3.84 20.42 11.35
N ASN A 178 -4.70 21.29 10.83
CA ASN A 178 -4.43 22.73 10.70
C ASN A 178 -3.11 23.01 9.96
N ILE A 179 -2.83 22.22 8.92
CA ILE A 179 -1.65 22.36 8.07
C ILE A 179 -2.13 22.78 6.68
N PRO A 180 -1.73 23.96 6.18
CA PRO A 180 -2.09 24.38 4.84
C PRO A 180 -1.49 23.45 3.79
N LEU A 181 -2.30 23.05 2.79
CA LEU A 181 -1.80 22.30 1.66
C LEU A 181 -0.86 23.20 0.84
N GLN A 182 0.44 22.93 0.92
CA GLN A 182 1.47 23.66 0.19
C GLN A 182 1.30 23.54 -1.33
N GLY A 183 1.90 24.47 -2.09
CA GLY A 183 1.97 24.37 -3.54
C GLY A 183 2.67 23.09 -4.02
N HIS A 184 2.32 22.64 -5.22
CA HIS A 184 2.80 21.35 -5.75
C HIS A 184 4.33 21.23 -5.74
N GLU A 185 5.07 22.22 -6.20
CA GLU A 185 6.54 22.21 -6.18
C GLU A 185 7.10 22.19 -4.76
N GLU A 186 6.55 23.02 -3.89
CA GLU A 186 7.00 23.14 -2.50
C GLU A 186 6.84 21.83 -1.71
N ARG A 187 5.77 21.06 -1.98
CA ARG A 187 5.58 19.73 -1.38
C ARG A 187 6.70 18.76 -1.74
N TYR A 188 7.20 18.80 -2.98
CA TYR A 188 8.33 17.96 -3.40
C TYR A 188 9.67 18.47 -2.86
N GLU A 189 9.88 19.78 -2.75
CA GLU A 189 11.07 20.34 -2.06
C GLU A 189 11.09 19.89 -0.59
N CYS A 190 9.95 19.97 0.09
CA CYS A 190 9.82 19.48 1.46
C CYS A 190 10.10 17.97 1.55
N ALA A 191 9.61 17.16 0.61
CA ALA A 191 9.86 15.73 0.57
C ALA A 191 11.34 15.39 0.33
N GLU A 192 12.03 16.15 -0.50
CA GLU A 192 13.48 15.98 -0.72
C GLU A 192 14.29 16.28 0.55
N GLU A 193 13.99 17.38 1.24
CA GLU A 193 14.63 17.73 2.50
C GLU A 193 14.33 16.69 3.58
N TRP A 194 13.05 16.31 3.73
CA TRP A 194 12.59 15.28 4.64
C TRP A 194 13.33 13.95 4.43
N LEU A 195 13.39 13.49 3.19
CA LEU A 195 14.04 12.23 2.85
C LEU A 195 15.56 12.26 3.08
N SER A 196 16.19 13.40 2.82
CA SER A 196 17.62 13.58 3.09
C SER A 196 17.93 13.40 4.57
N ILE A 197 17.09 13.98 5.45
CA ILE A 197 17.20 13.84 6.90
C ILE A 197 16.97 12.38 7.32
N VAL A 198 15.92 11.74 6.81
CA VAL A 198 15.61 10.34 7.11
C VAL A 198 16.78 9.42 6.72
N LYS A 199 17.34 9.59 5.53
CA LYS A 199 18.51 8.82 5.10
C LYS A 199 19.73 9.04 5.99
N ARG A 200 20.00 10.29 6.39
CA ARG A 200 21.08 10.60 7.34
C ARG A 200 20.88 9.91 8.69
N LEU A 201 19.65 9.96 9.23
CA LEU A 201 19.32 9.26 10.48
C LEU A 201 19.54 7.75 10.38
N TRP A 202 19.25 7.14 9.24
CA TRP A 202 19.43 5.70 9.02
C TRP A 202 20.89 5.28 8.83
N THR A 203 21.75 6.17 8.28
CA THR A 203 23.10 5.80 7.82
C THR A 203 24.24 6.41 8.61
N GLN A 204 24.04 7.55 9.29
CA GLN A 204 25.11 8.22 10.04
C GLN A 204 25.12 7.74 11.50
N ASP A 205 26.28 7.32 11.99
CA ASP A 205 26.44 6.85 13.36
C ASP A 205 26.59 8.00 14.35
N GLU A 206 27.09 9.13 13.91
CA GLU A 206 27.28 10.32 14.73
C GLU A 206 26.07 11.24 14.68
N THR A 207 25.94 12.08 15.69
CA THR A 207 24.92 13.14 15.71
C THR A 207 25.21 14.18 14.64
N PHE A 208 24.16 14.77 14.09
CA PHE A 208 24.27 15.85 13.11
C PHE A 208 23.30 16.99 13.37
N ASP A 209 23.68 18.17 12.95
CA ASP A 209 22.78 19.30 12.83
C ASP A 209 22.33 19.46 11.38
N HIS A 210 21.08 19.93 11.21
CA HIS A 210 20.49 20.29 9.93
C HIS A 210 19.75 21.61 10.07
N SER A 211 19.95 22.51 9.10
CA SER A 211 19.22 23.77 8.99
C SER A 211 18.82 23.93 7.53
N GLY A 212 17.57 23.65 7.20
CA GLY A 212 17.01 23.72 5.87
C GLY A 212 15.84 24.69 5.78
N LYS A 213 15.13 24.63 4.67
CA LYS A 213 13.94 25.46 4.43
C LYS A 213 12.77 25.04 5.30
N PHE A 214 12.60 23.71 5.51
CA PHE A 214 11.42 23.13 6.17
C PHE A 214 11.74 22.59 7.56
N TYR A 215 12.97 22.14 7.79
CA TYR A 215 13.34 21.47 9.04
C TYR A 215 14.61 22.07 9.65
N THR A 216 14.59 22.22 10.97
CA THR A 216 15.78 22.49 11.78
C THR A 216 15.95 21.38 12.80
N ILE A 217 17.07 20.68 12.74
CA ILE A 217 17.39 19.56 13.64
C ILE A 217 18.71 19.85 14.34
N ARG A 218 18.75 19.64 15.63
CA ARG A 218 19.97 19.74 16.42
C ARG A 218 20.29 18.39 17.03
N LYS A 219 21.55 17.97 16.86
CA LYS A 219 22.07 16.68 17.34
C LYS A 219 21.16 15.50 16.94
N GLY A 220 20.68 15.52 15.68
CA GLY A 220 19.86 14.44 15.13
C GLY A 220 20.60 13.12 15.25
N TYR A 221 19.92 12.09 15.78
CA TYR A 221 20.48 10.77 16.01
C TYR A 221 19.38 9.71 16.00
N LEU A 222 19.74 8.52 15.55
CA LEU A 222 18.83 7.37 15.57
C LEU A 222 19.58 6.08 15.91
N ALA A 223 19.07 5.35 16.90
CA ALA A 223 19.46 3.98 17.22
C ALA A 223 18.22 3.20 17.71
N PRO A 224 18.05 1.89 17.37
CA PRO A 224 18.92 1.17 16.45
C PRO A 224 18.77 1.70 15.01
N LYS A 225 19.77 1.43 14.17
CA LYS A 225 19.66 1.65 12.72
C LYS A 225 18.75 0.58 12.10
N PRO A 226 18.17 0.80 10.90
CA PRO A 226 17.50 -0.26 10.18
C PRO A 226 18.42 -1.47 9.93
N LEU A 227 17.83 -2.66 9.80
CA LEU A 227 18.57 -3.87 9.42
C LEU A 227 19.01 -3.82 7.96
N GLN A 228 18.14 -3.31 7.08
CA GLN A 228 18.40 -3.20 5.65
C GLN A 228 19.51 -2.18 5.36
N GLN A 229 20.52 -2.58 4.57
CA GLN A 229 21.61 -1.71 4.16
C GLN A 229 21.51 -1.39 2.65
N PRO A 230 21.82 -0.13 2.26
CA PRO A 230 22.21 1.01 3.11
C PRO A 230 21.04 1.61 3.92
N TYR A 231 19.80 1.30 3.56
CA TYR A 231 18.55 1.69 4.23
C TYR A 231 17.37 0.91 3.63
N PRO A 232 16.19 0.90 4.27
CA PRO A 232 14.99 0.26 3.76
C PRO A 232 14.63 0.69 2.33
N ALA A 233 14.03 -0.21 1.56
CA ALA A 233 13.51 0.10 0.23
C ALA A 233 12.53 1.29 0.29
N ILE A 234 12.48 2.06 -0.79
CA ILE A 234 11.63 3.27 -0.90
C ILE A 234 10.67 3.09 -2.07
N MET A 235 9.39 3.38 -1.81
CA MET A 235 8.31 3.47 -2.80
C MET A 235 7.83 4.92 -2.93
N ASN A 236 7.35 5.29 -4.11
CA ASN A 236 6.64 6.55 -4.35
C ASN A 236 5.60 6.41 -5.45
N ALA A 237 4.51 7.17 -5.36
CA ALA A 237 3.39 7.15 -6.30
C ALA A 237 3.23 8.48 -7.08
N GLY A 238 4.29 9.24 -7.26
CA GLY A 238 4.26 10.53 -7.96
C GLY A 238 4.02 10.39 -9.47
N GLY A 239 2.82 10.77 -9.94
CA GLY A 239 2.40 10.66 -11.35
C GLY A 239 2.59 11.95 -12.18
N SER A 240 2.71 13.13 -11.56
CA SER A 240 3.02 14.40 -12.23
C SER A 240 4.44 14.39 -12.77
N GLU A 241 4.81 15.34 -13.63
CA GLU A 241 6.19 15.46 -14.12
C GLU A 241 7.19 15.58 -12.97
N ARG A 242 6.91 16.46 -12.01
CA ARG A 242 7.74 16.66 -10.80
C ARG A 242 7.77 15.39 -9.95
N GLY A 243 6.61 14.74 -9.76
CA GLY A 243 6.49 13.50 -9.00
C GLY A 243 7.24 12.34 -9.64
N ARG A 244 7.20 12.23 -10.96
CA ARG A 244 7.96 11.23 -11.70
C ARG A 244 9.46 11.42 -11.54
N LYS A 245 9.95 12.68 -11.63
CA LYS A 245 11.35 13.00 -11.37
C LYS A 245 11.77 12.58 -9.96
N PHE A 246 10.98 12.97 -8.95
CA PHE A 246 11.24 12.57 -7.55
C PHE A 246 11.27 11.05 -7.39
N ALA A 247 10.27 10.34 -7.92
CA ALA A 247 10.19 8.90 -7.85
C ALA A 247 11.41 8.22 -8.51
N CYS A 248 11.75 8.58 -9.72
CA CYS A 248 12.88 8.01 -10.45
C CYS A 248 14.25 8.33 -9.80
N GLN A 249 14.35 9.47 -9.12
CA GLN A 249 15.57 9.89 -8.43
C GLN A 249 15.74 9.20 -7.06
N HIS A 250 14.66 8.87 -6.36
CA HIS A 250 14.73 8.49 -4.97
C HIS A 250 14.14 7.12 -4.62
N ALA A 251 13.16 6.62 -5.39
CA ALA A 251 12.48 5.38 -5.09
C ALA A 251 13.11 4.15 -5.77
N ASP A 252 12.91 2.98 -5.16
CA ASP A 252 13.23 1.67 -5.72
C ASP A 252 12.01 1.05 -6.42
N MET A 253 10.81 1.41 -5.94
CA MET A 253 9.51 0.96 -6.40
C MET A 253 8.64 2.19 -6.73
N VAL A 254 8.19 2.30 -7.96
CA VAL A 254 7.35 3.42 -8.41
C VAL A 254 5.98 2.89 -8.78
N TYR A 255 4.93 3.46 -8.17
CA TYR A 255 3.56 3.17 -8.56
C TYR A 255 3.09 4.18 -9.62
N THR A 256 2.48 3.66 -10.68
CA THR A 256 1.83 4.48 -11.71
C THR A 256 0.53 3.84 -12.18
N VAL A 257 -0.38 4.67 -12.69
CA VAL A 257 -1.63 4.19 -13.27
C VAL A 257 -1.47 3.98 -14.77
N ILE A 258 -1.84 2.80 -15.23
CA ILE A 258 -1.88 2.44 -16.65
C ILE A 258 -3.33 2.57 -17.10
N ARG A 259 -3.63 3.41 -18.07
CA ARG A 259 -5.02 3.71 -18.48
C ARG A 259 -5.27 3.67 -19.97
N ASN A 260 -4.25 3.38 -20.78
CA ASN A 260 -4.43 3.40 -22.21
C ASN A 260 -5.03 2.07 -22.72
N THR A 261 -5.90 2.15 -23.71
CA THR A 261 -6.38 0.97 -24.42
C THR A 261 -5.35 0.44 -25.43
N ASP A 262 -4.43 1.32 -25.88
CA ASP A 262 -3.34 0.97 -26.78
C ASP A 262 -2.15 0.37 -25.99
N PRO A 263 -1.76 -0.88 -26.25
CA PRO A 263 -0.63 -1.55 -25.61
C PRO A 263 0.70 -0.83 -25.81
N GLU A 264 0.93 -0.21 -26.98
CA GLU A 264 2.19 0.47 -27.27
C GLU A 264 2.33 1.76 -26.42
N LEU A 265 1.25 2.49 -26.22
CA LEU A 265 1.27 3.67 -25.35
C LEU A 265 1.51 3.28 -23.89
N ASN A 266 0.96 2.14 -23.43
CA ASN A 266 1.24 1.61 -22.09
C ASN A 266 2.71 1.19 -21.94
N ARG A 267 3.26 0.51 -22.94
CA ARG A 267 4.69 0.13 -22.97
C ARG A 267 5.59 1.36 -22.95
N ALA A 268 5.30 2.35 -23.79
CA ALA A 268 6.04 3.62 -23.84
C ALA A 268 5.96 4.37 -22.50
N HIS A 269 4.80 4.35 -21.83
CA HIS A 269 4.63 4.97 -20.51
C HIS A 269 5.55 4.32 -19.46
N VAL A 270 5.59 2.99 -19.39
CA VAL A 270 6.47 2.25 -18.46
C VAL A 270 7.95 2.49 -18.78
N GLN A 271 8.30 2.43 -20.08
CA GLN A 271 9.68 2.68 -20.53
C GLN A 271 10.18 4.08 -20.17
N ALA A 272 9.30 5.09 -20.20
CA ALA A 272 9.65 6.46 -19.83
C ALA A 272 10.13 6.57 -18.36
N TYR A 273 9.57 5.76 -17.44
CA TYR A 273 10.06 5.70 -16.06
C TYR A 273 11.44 5.07 -15.97
N HIS A 274 11.66 3.95 -16.66
CA HIS A 274 12.95 3.28 -16.68
C HIS A 274 14.05 4.13 -17.33
N ALA A 275 13.72 4.84 -18.42
CA ALA A 275 14.64 5.76 -19.10
C ALA A 275 15.04 6.92 -18.18
N LEU A 276 14.07 7.56 -17.55
CA LEU A 276 14.33 8.66 -16.62
C LEU A 276 15.15 8.21 -15.40
N ALA A 277 14.84 7.04 -14.83
CA ALA A 277 15.63 6.50 -13.72
C ALA A 277 17.08 6.23 -14.13
N LYS A 278 17.31 5.74 -15.36
CA LYS A 278 18.64 5.52 -15.91
C LYS A 278 19.46 6.82 -16.02
N GLU A 279 18.84 7.95 -16.32
CA GLU A 279 19.49 9.28 -16.30
C GLU A 279 20.06 9.64 -14.92
N TYR A 280 19.39 9.17 -13.84
CA TYR A 280 19.86 9.31 -12.46
C TYR A 280 20.78 8.16 -12.01
N GLY A 281 21.22 7.29 -12.93
CA GLY A 281 22.07 6.14 -12.61
C GLY A 281 21.37 5.05 -11.79
N ARG A 282 20.01 4.97 -11.86
CA ARG A 282 19.20 4.07 -11.05
C ARG A 282 18.48 3.00 -11.87
N LYS A 283 18.24 1.86 -11.24
CA LYS A 283 17.31 0.82 -11.68
C LYS A 283 16.13 0.82 -10.72
N ILE A 284 14.93 0.99 -11.23
CA ILE A 284 13.69 1.01 -10.46
C ILE A 284 12.75 -0.10 -10.91
N GLN A 285 11.71 -0.35 -10.13
CA GLN A 285 10.59 -1.19 -10.50
C GLN A 285 9.37 -0.31 -10.74
N VAL A 286 8.59 -0.61 -11.79
CA VAL A 286 7.34 0.09 -12.11
C VAL A 286 6.17 -0.83 -11.80
N TRP A 287 5.28 -0.37 -10.93
CA TRP A 287 4.11 -1.10 -10.43
C TRP A 287 2.81 -0.38 -10.79
N SER A 288 1.73 -1.15 -10.88
CA SER A 288 0.38 -0.62 -11.09
C SER A 288 -0.64 -1.37 -10.23
N LEU A 289 -1.93 -1.01 -10.35
CA LEU A 289 -3.04 -1.64 -9.66
C LEU A 289 -3.92 -2.40 -10.65
N ALA A 290 -4.33 -3.61 -10.27
CA ALA A 290 -5.32 -4.40 -10.97
C ALA A 290 -6.38 -4.94 -9.99
N ASN A 291 -7.64 -4.59 -10.21
CA ASN A 291 -8.78 -5.18 -9.50
C ASN A 291 -9.25 -6.43 -10.24
N ILE A 292 -9.32 -7.56 -9.54
CA ILE A 292 -9.66 -8.87 -10.12
C ILE A 292 -11.16 -9.12 -9.96
N VAL A 293 -11.84 -9.26 -11.07
CA VAL A 293 -13.28 -9.60 -11.16
C VAL A 293 -13.41 -10.92 -11.90
N GLN A 294 -13.31 -12.01 -11.16
CA GLN A 294 -13.33 -13.36 -11.69
C GLN A 294 -14.73 -13.97 -11.61
N GLY A 295 -15.08 -14.79 -12.59
CA GLY A 295 -16.26 -15.65 -12.61
C GLY A 295 -15.94 -16.98 -13.29
N GLU A 296 -16.81 -17.97 -13.15
CA GLU A 296 -16.70 -19.24 -13.86
C GLU A 296 -16.81 -19.04 -15.38
N THR A 297 -17.56 -18.02 -15.79
CA THR A 297 -17.70 -17.57 -17.18
C THR A 297 -17.43 -16.08 -17.28
N GLU A 298 -17.02 -15.62 -18.47
CA GLU A 298 -16.86 -14.19 -18.74
C GLU A 298 -18.17 -13.42 -18.52
N LYS A 299 -19.30 -14.04 -18.84
CA LYS A 299 -20.64 -13.45 -18.65
C LYS A 299 -20.88 -13.18 -17.16
N GLU A 300 -20.65 -14.15 -16.28
CA GLU A 300 -20.82 -13.98 -14.84
C GLU A 300 -19.89 -12.91 -14.27
N ALA A 301 -18.63 -12.88 -14.71
CA ALA A 301 -17.68 -11.84 -14.27
C ALA A 301 -18.16 -10.44 -14.68
N ARG A 302 -18.70 -10.28 -15.90
CA ARG A 302 -19.27 -9.01 -16.39
C ARG A 302 -20.54 -8.64 -15.64
N GLU A 303 -21.46 -9.59 -15.41
CA GLU A 303 -22.67 -9.36 -14.61
C GLU A 303 -22.33 -8.94 -13.19
N PHE A 304 -21.29 -9.51 -12.59
CA PHE A 304 -20.82 -9.10 -11.27
C PHE A 304 -20.19 -7.69 -11.30
N TYR A 305 -19.44 -7.34 -12.35
CA TYR A 305 -18.93 -5.98 -12.55
C TYR A 305 -20.09 -4.96 -12.64
N GLU A 306 -21.09 -5.22 -13.49
CA GLU A 306 -22.28 -4.37 -13.62
C GLU A 306 -23.01 -4.22 -12.28
N TYR A 307 -23.12 -5.30 -11.51
CA TYR A 307 -23.76 -5.28 -10.21
C TYR A 307 -23.03 -4.36 -9.23
N TYR A 308 -21.73 -4.58 -9.00
CA TYR A 308 -21.05 -3.82 -7.96
C TYR A 308 -20.70 -2.40 -8.37
N VAL A 309 -20.52 -2.12 -9.66
CA VAL A 309 -20.18 -0.77 -10.13
C VAL A 309 -21.45 0.06 -10.37
N HIS A 310 -22.39 -0.46 -11.16
CA HIS A 310 -23.50 0.36 -11.61
C HIS A 310 -24.75 0.26 -10.72
N GLN A 311 -24.99 -0.88 -10.06
CA GLN A 311 -26.16 -1.04 -9.19
C GLN A 311 -25.85 -0.70 -7.73
N LYS A 312 -24.64 -1.00 -7.26
CA LYS A 312 -24.20 -0.83 -5.87
C LYS A 312 -23.13 0.25 -5.66
N GLY A 313 -22.67 0.89 -6.75
CA GLY A 313 -21.60 1.88 -6.72
C GLY A 313 -21.96 3.16 -5.96
N ASP A 314 -21.08 3.60 -5.09
CA ASP A 314 -21.19 4.88 -4.37
C ASP A 314 -20.56 6.01 -5.18
N PHE A 315 -21.29 6.47 -6.20
CA PHE A 315 -20.87 7.56 -7.08
C PHE A 315 -20.74 8.91 -6.35
N ALA A 316 -21.41 9.08 -5.21
CA ALA A 316 -21.26 10.28 -4.41
C ALA A 316 -19.87 10.34 -3.77
N ALA A 317 -19.43 9.24 -3.13
CA ALA A 317 -18.08 9.14 -2.59
C ALA A 317 -17.01 9.27 -3.67
N ALA A 318 -17.18 8.57 -4.80
CA ALA A 318 -16.25 8.66 -5.93
C ALA A 318 -16.17 10.06 -6.54
N GLY A 319 -17.30 10.76 -6.63
CA GLY A 319 -17.35 12.18 -7.03
C GLY A 319 -16.56 13.09 -6.09
N ASN A 320 -16.62 12.84 -4.78
CA ASN A 320 -15.83 13.59 -3.80
C ASN A 320 -14.33 13.39 -4.00
N VAL A 321 -13.88 12.17 -4.32
CA VAL A 321 -12.46 11.90 -4.67
C VAL A 321 -12.05 12.68 -5.91
N VAL A 322 -12.86 12.61 -6.97
CA VAL A 322 -12.57 13.32 -8.23
C VAL A 322 -12.49 14.83 -8.01
N ASN A 323 -13.39 15.38 -7.21
CA ASN A 323 -13.39 16.82 -6.87
C ASN A 323 -12.16 17.21 -6.04
N ALA A 324 -11.76 16.39 -5.05
CA ALA A 324 -10.56 16.65 -4.26
C ALA A 324 -9.29 16.62 -5.13
N MET A 325 -9.19 15.67 -6.06
CA MET A 325 -8.08 15.61 -7.02
C MET A 325 -8.10 16.79 -8.01
N ALA A 326 -9.28 17.20 -8.47
CA ALA A 326 -9.41 18.37 -9.37
C ALA A 326 -8.97 19.67 -8.69
N ALA A 327 -9.29 19.86 -7.43
CA ALA A 327 -8.87 21.02 -6.64
C ALA A 327 -7.34 21.10 -6.52
N GLU A 328 -6.65 19.95 -6.41
CA GLU A 328 -5.18 19.91 -6.35
C GLU A 328 -4.50 20.39 -7.62
N ILE A 329 -5.05 20.03 -8.81
CA ILE A 329 -4.40 20.34 -10.11
C ILE A 329 -4.65 21.78 -10.57
N ASN A 330 -5.21 22.64 -9.74
CA ASN A 330 -5.52 24.03 -10.06
C ASN A 330 -6.22 24.21 -11.41
N ALA A 331 -7.54 23.93 -11.48
CA ALA A 331 -8.38 24.51 -12.51
C ALA A 331 -8.57 23.79 -13.85
N ARG A 332 -8.78 22.51 -13.89
CA ARG A 332 -9.63 22.00 -14.96
C ARG A 332 -11.03 21.79 -14.42
N THR A 333 -11.96 22.64 -14.81
CA THR A 333 -13.37 22.40 -14.58
C THR A 333 -13.74 21.18 -15.43
N TYR A 334 -13.81 20.00 -14.82
CA TYR A 334 -14.30 18.81 -15.50
C TYR A 334 -15.79 18.98 -15.79
N THR A 335 -16.23 18.54 -16.98
CA THR A 335 -17.66 18.46 -17.27
C THR A 335 -18.32 17.37 -16.40
N PRO A 336 -19.63 17.44 -16.14
CA PRO A 336 -20.34 16.40 -15.40
C PRO A 336 -20.14 14.99 -15.99
N ALA A 337 -20.03 14.87 -17.32
CA ALA A 337 -19.77 13.59 -17.99
C ALA A 337 -18.35 13.07 -17.68
N GLN A 338 -17.35 13.93 -17.66
CA GLN A 338 -15.98 13.56 -17.29
C GLN A 338 -15.90 13.15 -15.83
N ILE A 339 -16.55 13.89 -14.91
CA ILE A 339 -16.61 13.53 -13.48
C ILE A 339 -17.25 12.15 -13.32
N LYS A 340 -18.37 11.88 -14.02
CA LYS A 340 -19.05 10.58 -13.98
C LYS A 340 -18.15 9.45 -14.48
N SER A 341 -17.49 9.63 -15.63
CA SER A 341 -16.57 8.62 -16.17
C SER A 341 -15.37 8.37 -15.27
N MET A 342 -14.80 9.41 -14.68
CA MET A 342 -13.72 9.26 -13.69
C MET A 342 -14.22 8.58 -12.42
N ALA A 343 -15.39 8.96 -11.90
CA ALA A 343 -16.00 8.36 -10.72
C ALA A 343 -16.22 6.86 -10.88
N GLU A 344 -16.66 6.42 -12.07
CA GLU A 344 -16.84 4.99 -12.38
C GLU A 344 -15.54 4.19 -12.17
N VAL A 345 -14.41 4.70 -12.63
CA VAL A 345 -13.10 4.05 -12.45
C VAL A 345 -12.69 4.01 -10.97
N PHE A 346 -13.07 5.03 -10.18
CA PHE A 346 -12.86 5.01 -8.72
C PHE A 346 -13.78 4.03 -8.02
N VAL A 347 -15.05 3.97 -8.41
CA VAL A 347 -16.00 2.96 -7.90
C VAL A 347 -15.47 1.56 -8.17
N ALA A 348 -15.00 1.30 -9.39
CA ALA A 348 -14.58 -0.02 -9.81
C ALA A 348 -13.25 -0.49 -9.20
N ALA A 349 -12.25 0.40 -9.05
CA ALA A 349 -10.89 -0.03 -8.78
C ALA A 349 -9.97 1.07 -8.22
N TRP A 350 -10.47 2.03 -7.45
CA TRP A 350 -9.64 3.14 -6.94
C TRP A 350 -8.81 3.82 -8.04
N GLY A 351 -9.39 4.01 -9.20
CA GLY A 351 -8.69 4.61 -10.35
C GLY A 351 -7.70 3.68 -11.07
N GLY A 352 -7.60 2.43 -10.68
CA GLY A 352 -6.77 1.41 -11.32
C GLY A 352 -7.46 0.69 -12.48
N ASN A 353 -6.87 -0.42 -12.91
CA ASN A 353 -7.43 -1.26 -13.94
C ASN A 353 -8.32 -2.35 -13.34
N THR A 354 -9.32 -2.80 -14.10
CA THR A 354 -10.12 -3.97 -13.74
C THR A 354 -9.87 -5.08 -14.76
N LEU A 355 -9.47 -6.25 -14.26
CA LEU A 355 -9.39 -7.48 -15.04
C LEU A 355 -10.70 -8.27 -14.82
N ILE A 356 -11.47 -8.48 -15.88
CA ILE A 356 -12.78 -9.12 -15.82
C ILE A 356 -12.75 -10.37 -16.70
N GLY A 357 -13.14 -11.52 -16.16
CA GLY A 357 -13.23 -12.75 -16.94
C GLY A 357 -13.03 -14.03 -16.14
N THR A 358 -12.78 -15.11 -16.84
CA THR A 358 -12.43 -16.41 -16.26
C THR A 358 -11.00 -16.39 -15.70
N LYS A 359 -10.64 -17.40 -14.93
CA LYS A 359 -9.27 -17.56 -14.39
C LYS A 359 -8.20 -17.49 -15.49
N GLU A 360 -8.45 -18.06 -16.66
CA GLU A 360 -7.53 -18.01 -17.80
C GLU A 360 -7.39 -16.58 -18.33
N GLN A 361 -8.51 -15.87 -18.49
CA GLN A 361 -8.51 -14.47 -18.93
C GLN A 361 -7.85 -13.53 -17.93
N ILE A 362 -7.96 -13.82 -16.63
CA ILE A 362 -7.22 -13.08 -15.58
C ILE A 362 -5.71 -13.31 -15.74
N VAL A 363 -5.27 -14.56 -15.94
CA VAL A 363 -3.84 -14.89 -16.17
C VAL A 363 -3.32 -14.17 -17.42
N ASP A 364 -4.07 -14.19 -18.53
CA ASP A 364 -3.73 -13.47 -19.75
C ASP A 364 -3.63 -11.96 -19.52
N GLY A 365 -4.54 -11.41 -18.71
CA GLY A 365 -4.49 -10.02 -18.28
C GLY A 365 -3.20 -9.69 -17.52
N LEU A 366 -2.82 -10.51 -16.55
CA LEU A 366 -1.57 -10.34 -15.78
C LEU A 366 -0.34 -10.47 -16.70
N ALA A 367 -0.33 -11.44 -17.61
CA ALA A 367 0.73 -11.60 -18.61
C ALA A 367 0.87 -10.38 -19.53
N ARG A 368 -0.26 -9.81 -19.94
CA ARG A 368 -0.29 -8.57 -20.73
C ARG A 368 0.34 -7.40 -20.00
N PHE A 369 0.05 -7.19 -18.71
CA PHE A 369 0.72 -6.16 -17.91
C PHE A 369 2.24 -6.39 -17.83
N ALA A 370 2.67 -7.63 -17.59
CA ALA A 370 4.09 -7.98 -17.60
C ALA A 370 4.74 -7.69 -18.97
N SER A 371 4.02 -7.91 -20.09
CA SER A 371 4.50 -7.64 -21.46
C SER A 371 4.70 -6.16 -21.76
N TRP A 372 4.05 -5.28 -21.01
CA TRP A 372 4.27 -3.83 -21.09
C TRP A 372 5.50 -3.35 -20.32
N GLY A 373 6.16 -4.26 -19.59
CA GLY A 373 7.35 -3.98 -18.81
C GLY A 373 7.09 -3.62 -17.36
N LEU A 374 5.87 -3.84 -16.86
CA LEU A 374 5.60 -3.70 -15.43
C LEU A 374 6.32 -4.79 -14.64
N ASP A 375 6.98 -4.39 -13.58
CA ASP A 375 7.69 -5.28 -12.65
C ASP A 375 6.75 -5.91 -11.62
N GLY A 376 5.63 -5.23 -11.33
CA GLY A 376 4.68 -5.72 -10.34
C GLY A 376 3.28 -5.14 -10.45
N LEU A 377 2.34 -5.85 -9.83
CA LEU A 377 0.94 -5.46 -9.71
C LEU A 377 0.48 -5.57 -8.26
N LEU A 378 -0.16 -4.51 -7.79
CA LEU A 378 -0.95 -4.53 -6.58
C LEU A 378 -2.33 -5.07 -6.95
N LEU A 379 -2.73 -6.19 -6.36
CA LEU A 379 -4.01 -6.81 -6.62
C LEU A 379 -5.05 -6.32 -5.59
N ALA A 380 -6.25 -6.10 -6.08
CA ALA A 380 -7.43 -5.84 -5.26
C ALA A 380 -8.59 -6.71 -5.73
N PHE A 381 -9.61 -6.83 -4.89
CA PHE A 381 -10.77 -7.67 -5.15
C PHE A 381 -12.02 -6.93 -4.66
N PRO A 382 -13.15 -6.93 -5.39
CA PRO A 382 -14.38 -6.29 -4.91
C PRO A 382 -14.87 -6.89 -3.59
N ARG A 383 -14.90 -8.22 -3.50
CA ARG A 383 -15.04 -8.98 -2.25
C ARG A 383 -13.66 -9.46 -1.83
N TYR A 384 -13.01 -8.69 -0.97
CA TYR A 384 -11.55 -8.83 -0.80
C TYR A 384 -11.16 -10.21 -0.30
N GLU A 385 -11.78 -10.71 0.77
CA GLU A 385 -11.40 -11.99 1.37
C GLU A 385 -11.72 -13.18 0.45
N SER A 386 -12.99 -13.29 -0.01
CA SER A 386 -13.40 -14.41 -0.86
C SER A 386 -12.68 -14.40 -2.21
N GLY A 387 -12.54 -13.23 -2.84
CA GLY A 387 -11.83 -13.10 -4.11
C GLY A 387 -10.34 -13.43 -3.99
N MET A 388 -9.70 -13.03 -2.89
CA MET A 388 -8.30 -13.37 -2.65
C MET A 388 -8.08 -14.86 -2.37
N ARG A 389 -9.03 -15.52 -1.67
CA ARG A 389 -9.02 -16.98 -1.47
C ARG A 389 -9.21 -17.72 -2.80
N GLU A 390 -10.18 -17.31 -3.59
CA GLU A 390 -10.41 -17.87 -4.92
C GLU A 390 -9.19 -17.68 -5.83
N PHE A 391 -8.58 -16.49 -5.83
CA PHE A 391 -7.35 -16.24 -6.58
C PHE A 391 -6.23 -17.20 -6.14
N ARG A 392 -6.01 -17.39 -4.83
CA ARG A 392 -5.00 -18.30 -4.30
C ARG A 392 -5.24 -19.75 -4.76
N ASP A 393 -6.48 -20.21 -4.65
CA ASP A 393 -6.80 -21.64 -4.84
C ASP A 393 -6.95 -22.02 -6.31
N VAL A 394 -7.41 -21.09 -7.14
CA VAL A 394 -7.80 -21.36 -8.54
C VAL A 394 -6.87 -20.70 -9.54
N THR A 395 -6.62 -19.39 -9.41
CA THR A 395 -5.92 -18.61 -10.45
C THR A 395 -4.40 -18.58 -10.23
N TYR A 396 -3.93 -18.48 -8.99
CA TYR A 396 -2.52 -18.38 -8.69
C TYR A 396 -1.69 -19.60 -9.15
N PRO A 397 -2.18 -20.87 -9.11
CA PRO A 397 -1.50 -21.98 -9.74
C PRO A 397 -1.27 -21.78 -11.24
N LEU A 398 -2.27 -21.24 -11.96
CA LEU A 398 -2.15 -20.93 -13.40
C LEU A 398 -1.16 -19.79 -13.67
N VAL A 399 -1.10 -18.77 -12.80
CA VAL A 399 -0.10 -17.69 -12.89
C VAL A 399 1.33 -18.25 -12.81
N LYS A 400 1.55 -19.28 -11.96
CA LYS A 400 2.85 -20.00 -11.89
C LYS A 400 3.13 -20.80 -13.16
N GLN A 401 2.13 -21.56 -13.65
CA GLN A 401 2.25 -22.34 -14.88
C GLN A 401 2.55 -21.47 -16.10
N ALA A 402 2.02 -20.24 -16.14
CA ALA A 402 2.29 -19.26 -17.17
C ALA A 402 3.71 -18.64 -17.09
N GLY A 403 4.54 -19.07 -16.12
CA GLY A 403 5.90 -18.57 -15.92
C GLY A 403 5.97 -17.09 -15.49
N LEU A 404 4.89 -16.56 -14.93
CA LEU A 404 4.86 -15.21 -14.36
C LEU A 404 5.43 -15.18 -12.95
N ARG A 405 5.38 -16.32 -12.26
CA ARG A 405 5.94 -16.56 -10.94
C ARG A 405 6.77 -17.84 -10.97
N ASP A 406 7.76 -17.97 -10.08
CA ASP A 406 8.53 -19.21 -9.98
C ASP A 406 7.60 -20.36 -9.60
N ALA A 407 7.67 -21.46 -10.35
CA ALA A 407 7.10 -22.73 -9.92
C ALA A 407 7.99 -23.28 -8.79
N LYS A 408 7.46 -23.37 -7.56
CA LYS A 408 8.12 -24.06 -6.46
C LYS A 408 7.59 -25.46 -6.34
#